data_4e638dcedef6518b192c289b8f1405c9
#
_entry.id   4e638dcedef6518b192c289b8f1405c9
#
_cell.length_a   1.000
_cell.length_b   1.000
_cell.length_c   1.000
_cell.angle_alpha   90.00
_cell.angle_beta   90.00
_cell.angle_gamma   90.00
#
_symmetry.space_group_name_H-M   'P 1'
#
loop_
_entity.id
_entity.type
_entity.pdbx_description
1 polymer ?
#
loop_
_entity_poly.entity_id
_entity_poly.type
_entity_poly.pdbx_seq_one_letter_code
_entity_poly.pdbx_strand_id
1 'polypeptide(L)'
;LSSSSAASDVYKRQAICIYNPLNHDEVIKKSKKNSKKIFTNKKQLKILNIGRFTEQKDQLTLLKALNLIKKDISFQAIIIGRGKLRNDLIEYINKNKLNDCIKIIDFVENPFPLLKQTELFILSSRYEGLPNVLLEALSLKKFIISSNCPTGPKEILLNGNGGLLFKVGDYKQLAKKISYYQNNKNKCKKLLNHSIQNIKRFDYKTNMQKYLFLIKKFI
;
A
#
# COMPACT_ATOMS: atom_id res chain seq x y z
N LEU A 1 -22.23 33.51 -23.42
CA LEU A 1 -21.11 32.62 -23.02
C LEU A 1 -21.05 32.40 -21.49
N SER A 2 -22.17 32.19 -20.80
CA SER A 2 -22.19 32.00 -19.33
C SER A 2 -22.98 30.77 -18.86
N SER A 3 -23.50 29.93 -19.75
CA SER A 3 -24.34 28.79 -19.37
C SER A 3 -23.56 27.47 -19.07
N SER A 4 -22.30 27.34 -19.51
CA SER A 4 -21.51 26.10 -19.36
C SER A 4 -20.88 25.96 -17.99
N SER A 5 -20.50 27.06 -17.32
CA SER A 5 -19.86 27.00 -16.00
C SER A 5 -20.88 26.72 -14.88
N ALA A 6 -22.08 27.30 -14.96
CA ALA A 6 -23.12 27.07 -13.96
C ALA A 6 -23.65 25.63 -14.01
N ALA A 7 -23.84 25.05 -15.20
CA ALA A 7 -24.21 23.64 -15.34
C ALA A 7 -23.14 22.70 -14.77
N SER A 8 -21.86 22.98 -15.03
CA SER A 8 -20.74 22.24 -14.46
C SER A 8 -20.69 22.30 -12.93
N ASP A 9 -21.01 23.45 -12.33
CA ASP A 9 -21.02 23.61 -10.87
C ASP A 9 -22.25 22.98 -10.20
N VAL A 10 -23.40 22.99 -10.86
CA VAL A 10 -24.58 22.24 -10.39
C VAL A 10 -24.31 20.71 -10.40
N TYR A 11 -23.71 20.19 -11.46
CA TYR A 11 -23.32 18.76 -11.50
C TYR A 11 -22.28 18.39 -10.44
N LYS A 12 -21.29 19.23 -10.17
CA LYS A 12 -20.29 19.01 -9.12
C LYS A 12 -20.91 18.99 -7.72
N ARG A 13 -21.95 19.77 -7.46
CA ARG A 13 -22.67 19.79 -6.16
C ARG A 13 -23.51 18.53 -5.93
N GLN A 14 -23.81 17.75 -6.96
CA GLN A 14 -24.56 16.50 -6.85
C GLN A 14 -23.69 15.26 -6.74
N ALA A 15 -22.38 15.39 -6.94
CA ALA A 15 -21.45 14.26 -6.82
C ALA A 15 -21.15 13.96 -5.34
N ILE A 16 -21.52 12.76 -4.89
CA ILE A 16 -21.24 12.28 -3.54
C ILE A 16 -20.13 11.24 -3.62
N CYS A 17 -19.02 11.51 -2.92
CA CYS A 17 -17.94 10.54 -2.83
C CYS A 17 -18.27 9.47 -1.78
N ILE A 18 -18.37 8.22 -2.23
CA ILE A 18 -18.51 7.05 -1.36
C ILE A 18 -17.32 6.14 -1.63
N TYR A 19 -16.53 5.90 -0.61
CA TYR A 19 -15.36 5.04 -0.72
C TYR A 19 -15.73 3.56 -0.80
N ASN A 20 -14.90 2.77 -1.48
CA ASN A 20 -14.97 1.33 -1.38
C ASN A 20 -14.82 0.92 0.09
N PRO A 21 -15.83 0.22 0.65
CA PRO A 21 -15.82 -0.07 2.07
C PRO A 21 -14.81 -1.15 2.42
N LEU A 22 -14.05 -0.95 3.49
CA LEU A 22 -13.18 -1.95 4.08
C LEU A 22 -13.71 -2.40 5.43
N ASN A 23 -13.81 -3.72 5.62
CA ASN A 23 -14.13 -4.31 6.92
C ASN A 23 -12.84 -4.49 7.75
N HIS A 24 -12.51 -3.49 8.56
CA HIS A 24 -11.31 -3.49 9.42
C HIS A 24 -11.30 -4.66 10.41
N ASP A 25 -12.47 -4.98 11.01
CA ASP A 25 -12.57 -6.06 12.00
C ASP A 25 -12.28 -7.41 11.36
N GLU A 26 -12.74 -7.61 10.12
CA GLU A 26 -12.46 -8.82 9.37
C GLU A 26 -10.97 -8.98 9.05
N VAL A 27 -10.30 -7.90 8.62
CA VAL A 27 -8.84 -7.90 8.40
C VAL A 27 -8.10 -8.28 9.68
N ILE A 28 -8.47 -7.68 10.81
CA ILE A 28 -7.87 -7.98 12.12
C ILE A 28 -8.15 -9.44 12.52
N LYS A 29 -9.39 -9.93 12.36
CA LYS A 29 -9.78 -11.31 12.65
C LYS A 29 -8.99 -12.31 11.80
N LYS A 30 -8.95 -12.10 10.47
CA LYS A 30 -8.20 -12.96 9.54
C LYS A 30 -6.69 -12.92 9.78
N SER A 31 -6.13 -11.82 10.28
CA SER A 31 -4.70 -11.70 10.62
C SER A 31 -4.27 -12.53 11.83
N LYS A 32 -5.22 -13.00 12.65
CA LYS A 32 -4.95 -13.86 13.81
C LYS A 32 -4.85 -15.35 13.47
N LYS A 33 -5.22 -15.74 12.23
CA LYS A 33 -5.06 -17.13 11.77
C LYS A 33 -3.59 -17.52 11.77
N ASN A 34 -3.34 -18.79 12.11
CA ASN A 34 -1.97 -19.32 12.09
C ASN A 34 -1.36 -19.24 10.69
N SER A 35 -0.14 -18.78 10.62
CA SER A 35 0.66 -18.77 9.39
C SER A 35 2.11 -19.10 9.68
N LYS A 36 2.79 -19.65 8.69
CA LYS A 36 4.23 -19.86 8.77
C LYS A 36 4.92 -18.52 9.01
N LYS A 37 5.94 -18.54 9.86
CA LYS A 37 6.80 -17.39 10.06
C LYS A 37 7.65 -17.20 8.80
N ILE A 38 7.44 -16.08 8.09
CA ILE A 38 8.14 -15.83 6.83
C ILE A 38 9.39 -14.96 7.00
N PHE A 39 9.44 -14.16 8.06
CA PHE A 39 10.62 -13.38 8.40
C PHE A 39 11.41 -14.12 9.47
N THR A 40 12.62 -14.54 9.13
CA THR A 40 13.46 -15.39 9.97
C THR A 40 14.31 -14.58 10.94
N ASN A 41 14.79 -13.41 10.53
CA ASN A 41 15.66 -12.57 11.34
C ASN A 41 14.89 -11.40 11.99
N LYS A 42 14.92 -11.33 13.31
CA LYS A 42 14.24 -10.28 14.09
C LYS A 42 14.88 -8.90 13.96
N LYS A 43 16.19 -8.84 13.68
CA LYS A 43 16.95 -7.58 13.60
C LYS A 43 16.86 -6.89 12.24
N GLN A 44 16.40 -7.59 11.21
CA GLN A 44 16.27 -7.05 9.86
C GLN A 44 14.95 -6.31 9.68
N LEU A 45 14.97 -5.24 8.88
CA LEU A 45 13.76 -4.52 8.47
C LEU A 45 12.86 -5.44 7.64
N LYS A 46 11.60 -5.63 8.06
CA LYS A 46 10.64 -6.53 7.43
C LYS A 46 9.77 -5.77 6.45
N ILE A 47 9.96 -6.00 5.16
CA ILE A 47 9.30 -5.33 4.06
C ILE A 47 8.33 -6.29 3.38
N LEU A 48 7.13 -5.80 3.04
CA LEU A 48 6.15 -6.55 2.27
C LEU A 48 5.60 -5.72 1.11
N ASN A 49 5.44 -6.37 -0.03
CA ASN A 49 4.64 -5.89 -1.16
C ASN A 49 3.65 -6.98 -1.55
N ILE A 50 2.41 -6.59 -1.85
CA ILE A 50 1.36 -7.51 -2.32
C ILE A 50 0.73 -6.91 -3.57
N GLY A 51 0.71 -7.69 -4.67
CA GLY A 51 0.07 -7.24 -5.89
C GLY A 51 0.35 -8.15 -7.07
N ARG A 52 -0.47 -8.04 -8.12
CA ARG A 52 -0.25 -8.77 -9.37
C ARG A 52 1.10 -8.39 -9.97
N PHE A 53 1.81 -9.34 -10.55
CA PHE A 53 3.10 -9.09 -11.23
C PHE A 53 2.83 -8.56 -12.64
N THR A 54 2.57 -7.28 -12.72
CA THR A 54 2.20 -6.54 -13.93
C THR A 54 2.91 -5.19 -13.96
N GLU A 55 2.99 -4.57 -15.12
CA GLU A 55 3.56 -3.23 -15.28
C GLU A 55 2.84 -2.19 -14.39
N GLN A 56 1.53 -2.36 -14.18
CA GLN A 56 0.75 -1.50 -13.30
C GLN A 56 1.31 -1.47 -11.88
N LYS A 57 1.68 -2.61 -11.32
CA LYS A 57 2.15 -2.73 -9.92
C LYS A 57 3.65 -2.44 -9.76
N ASP A 58 4.40 -2.46 -10.84
CA ASP A 58 5.80 -2.01 -10.97
C ASP A 58 6.72 -2.46 -9.83
N GLN A 59 6.70 -3.77 -9.54
CA GLN A 59 7.60 -4.35 -8.54
C GLN A 59 9.08 -4.18 -8.91
N LEU A 60 9.38 -3.98 -10.19
CA LEU A 60 10.75 -3.73 -10.64
C LEU A 60 11.32 -2.43 -10.03
N THR A 61 10.51 -1.38 -9.90
CA THR A 61 10.89 -0.15 -9.18
C THR A 61 11.23 -0.44 -7.72
N LEU A 62 10.46 -1.30 -7.05
CA LEU A 62 10.78 -1.75 -5.69
C LEU A 62 12.10 -2.52 -5.65
N LEU A 63 12.30 -3.50 -6.52
CA LEU A 63 13.54 -4.30 -6.57
C LEU A 63 14.77 -3.42 -6.81
N LYS A 64 14.69 -2.43 -7.72
CA LYS A 64 15.77 -1.48 -7.97
C LYS A 64 16.09 -0.65 -6.72
N ALA A 65 15.08 -0.18 -5.99
CA ALA A 65 15.29 0.56 -4.75
C ALA A 65 15.95 -0.30 -3.67
N LEU A 66 15.49 -1.54 -3.49
CA LEU A 66 16.08 -2.48 -2.52
C LEU A 66 17.53 -2.83 -2.87
N ASN A 67 17.86 -2.96 -4.17
CA ASN A 67 19.23 -3.19 -4.60
C ASN A 67 20.16 -2.03 -4.25
N LEU A 68 19.69 -0.78 -4.28
CA LEU A 68 20.50 0.38 -3.91
C LEU A 68 20.85 0.38 -2.41
N ILE A 69 19.94 -0.05 -1.55
CA ILE A 69 20.11 0.05 -0.09
C ILE A 69 20.68 -1.22 0.56
N LYS A 70 20.87 -2.31 -0.19
CA LYS A 70 21.25 -3.63 0.38
C LYS A 70 22.57 -3.64 1.13
N LYS A 71 23.47 -2.69 0.85
CA LYS A 71 24.76 -2.57 1.57
C LYS A 71 24.61 -1.77 2.86
N ASP A 72 23.64 -0.86 2.95
CA ASP A 72 23.49 0.08 4.05
C ASP A 72 22.41 -0.33 5.05
N ILE A 73 21.42 -1.10 4.61
CA ILE A 73 20.27 -1.51 5.41
C ILE A 73 20.10 -3.02 5.34
N SER A 74 20.15 -3.66 6.51
CA SER A 74 19.81 -5.09 6.63
C SER A 74 18.29 -5.25 6.62
N PHE A 75 17.74 -5.95 5.61
CA PHE A 75 16.31 -6.17 5.44
C PHE A 75 15.97 -7.57 4.95
N GLN A 76 14.73 -7.97 5.16
CA GLN A 76 14.06 -9.07 4.45
C GLN A 76 12.83 -8.52 3.75
N ALA A 77 12.72 -8.70 2.44
CA ALA A 77 11.58 -8.29 1.65
C ALA A 77 10.84 -9.51 1.09
N ILE A 78 9.53 -9.51 1.25
CA ILE A 78 8.64 -10.52 0.68
C ILE A 78 7.76 -9.83 -0.35
N ILE A 79 7.67 -10.41 -1.54
CA ILE A 79 6.81 -9.94 -2.62
C ILE A 79 5.81 -11.04 -2.92
N ILE A 80 4.52 -10.77 -2.69
CA ILE A 80 3.44 -11.74 -2.85
C ILE A 80 2.59 -11.39 -4.06
N GLY A 81 2.38 -12.37 -4.94
CA GLY A 81 1.48 -12.20 -6.06
C GLY A 81 1.68 -13.22 -7.17
N ARG A 82 0.98 -12.98 -8.26
CA ARG A 82 1.08 -13.76 -9.50
C ARG A 82 0.93 -12.83 -10.71
N GLY A 83 1.48 -13.21 -11.85
CA GLY A 83 1.32 -12.47 -13.10
C GLY A 83 2.48 -12.68 -14.06
N LYS A 84 2.34 -12.08 -15.24
CA LYS A 84 3.24 -12.30 -16.39
C LYS A 84 4.69 -11.92 -16.13
N LEU A 85 4.95 -10.95 -15.26
CA LEU A 85 6.31 -10.46 -14.97
C LEU A 85 7.06 -11.26 -13.89
N ARG A 86 6.51 -12.41 -13.44
CA ARG A 86 7.12 -13.20 -12.37
C ARG A 86 8.57 -13.59 -12.69
N ASN A 87 8.81 -14.08 -13.89
CA ASN A 87 10.14 -14.54 -14.32
C ASN A 87 11.13 -13.37 -14.41
N ASP A 88 10.71 -12.23 -14.94
CA ASP A 88 11.55 -11.01 -15.02
C ASP A 88 11.98 -10.53 -13.64
N LEU A 89 11.08 -10.61 -12.65
CA LEU A 89 11.39 -10.24 -11.27
C LEU A 89 12.40 -11.21 -10.65
N ILE A 90 12.26 -12.53 -10.89
CA ILE A 90 13.20 -13.55 -10.41
C ILE A 90 14.56 -13.38 -11.08
N GLU A 91 14.59 -13.15 -12.38
CA GLU A 91 15.83 -12.89 -13.12
C GLU A 91 16.56 -11.67 -12.56
N TYR A 92 15.84 -10.56 -12.31
CA TYR A 92 16.42 -9.36 -11.70
C TYR A 92 17.02 -9.65 -10.31
N ILE A 93 16.33 -10.43 -9.47
CA ILE A 93 16.79 -10.83 -8.13
C ILE A 93 18.09 -11.62 -8.25
N ASN A 94 18.14 -12.64 -9.13
CA ASN A 94 19.29 -13.50 -9.34
C ASN A 94 20.49 -12.70 -9.85
N LYS A 95 20.30 -11.92 -10.93
CA LYS A 95 21.34 -11.09 -11.54
C LYS A 95 21.96 -10.12 -10.55
N ASN A 96 21.18 -9.57 -9.62
CA ASN A 96 21.66 -8.60 -8.64
C ASN A 96 22.01 -9.22 -7.28
N LYS A 97 22.05 -10.55 -7.15
CA LYS A 97 22.41 -11.28 -5.91
C LYS A 97 21.56 -10.80 -4.72
N LEU A 98 20.23 -10.82 -4.88
CA LEU A 98 19.27 -10.40 -3.86
C LEU A 98 18.52 -11.56 -3.21
N ASN A 99 18.87 -12.82 -3.53
CA ASN A 99 18.17 -14.02 -3.08
C ASN A 99 18.14 -14.18 -1.54
N ASP A 100 19.21 -13.72 -0.88
CA ASP A 100 19.34 -13.84 0.57
C ASP A 100 18.42 -12.86 1.33
N CYS A 101 17.98 -11.78 0.68
CA CYS A 101 17.18 -10.74 1.32
C CYS A 101 15.80 -10.52 0.69
N ILE A 102 15.53 -11.07 -0.51
CA ILE A 102 14.23 -10.93 -1.19
C ILE A 102 13.67 -12.30 -1.56
N LYS A 103 12.41 -12.54 -1.22
CA LYS A 103 11.67 -13.74 -1.59
C LYS A 103 10.39 -13.40 -2.32
N ILE A 104 10.16 -14.04 -3.46
CA ILE A 104 8.88 -14.01 -4.16
C ILE A 104 8.04 -15.19 -3.67
N ILE A 105 6.80 -14.92 -3.30
CA ILE A 105 5.79 -15.91 -2.91
C ILE A 105 4.62 -15.77 -3.88
N ASP A 106 4.10 -16.91 -4.32
CA ASP A 106 2.90 -16.93 -5.15
C ASP A 106 1.68 -16.40 -4.40
N PHE A 107 0.56 -16.28 -5.11
CA PHE A 107 -0.69 -15.79 -4.53
C PHE A 107 -1.06 -16.54 -3.24
N VAL A 108 -1.44 -15.77 -2.23
CA VAL A 108 -1.92 -16.26 -0.93
C VAL A 108 -3.34 -15.74 -0.71
N GLU A 109 -4.28 -16.65 -0.49
CA GLU A 109 -5.70 -16.29 -0.28
C GLU A 109 -5.90 -15.38 0.93
N ASN A 110 -5.21 -15.67 2.03
CA ASN A 110 -5.23 -14.82 3.23
C ASN A 110 -3.83 -14.26 3.53
N PRO A 111 -3.48 -13.08 3.02
CA PRO A 111 -2.16 -12.49 3.25
C PRO A 111 -2.03 -11.75 4.59
N PHE A 112 -3.12 -11.57 5.33
CA PHE A 112 -3.13 -10.74 6.55
C PHE A 112 -2.22 -11.25 7.66
N PRO A 113 -2.06 -12.58 7.93
CA PRO A 113 -1.09 -13.05 8.90
C PRO A 113 0.36 -12.74 8.50
N LEU A 114 0.67 -12.70 7.20
CA LEU A 114 1.98 -12.31 6.69
C LEU A 114 2.17 -10.79 6.81
N LEU A 115 1.17 -10.02 6.45
CA LEU A 115 1.13 -8.57 6.61
C LEU A 115 1.29 -8.18 8.09
N LYS A 116 0.69 -8.92 9.02
CA LYS A 116 0.86 -8.71 10.46
C LYS A 116 2.32 -8.83 10.93
N GLN A 117 3.13 -9.70 10.31
CA GLN A 117 4.55 -9.89 10.63
C GLN A 117 5.45 -8.77 10.10
N THR A 118 4.94 -7.89 9.26
CA THR A 118 5.67 -6.84 8.54
C THR A 118 5.85 -5.59 9.39
N GLU A 119 6.87 -4.79 9.11
CA GLU A 119 7.06 -3.45 9.66
C GLU A 119 6.70 -2.38 8.62
N LEU A 120 7.12 -2.59 7.38
CA LEU A 120 7.01 -1.64 6.28
C LEU A 120 6.29 -2.28 5.09
N PHE A 121 5.16 -1.69 4.71
CA PHE A 121 4.45 -2.04 3.48
C PHE A 121 4.82 -1.06 2.37
N ILE A 122 5.16 -1.57 1.18
CA ILE A 122 5.53 -0.71 0.04
C ILE A 122 4.60 -0.99 -1.14
N LEU A 123 4.03 0.07 -1.72
CA LEU A 123 3.28 0.03 -2.97
C LEU A 123 4.03 0.84 -4.02
N SER A 124 4.40 0.20 -5.14
CA SER A 124 5.18 0.81 -6.22
C SER A 124 4.39 1.11 -7.49
N SER A 125 3.08 1.01 -7.43
CA SER A 125 2.19 1.06 -8.59
C SER A 125 2.33 2.33 -9.44
N ARG A 126 2.13 2.18 -10.74
CA ARG A 126 2.08 3.30 -11.70
C ARG A 126 0.74 4.03 -11.67
N TYR A 127 -0.34 3.30 -11.44
CA TYR A 127 -1.69 3.82 -11.30
C TYR A 127 -2.54 2.90 -10.42
N GLU A 128 -3.46 3.50 -9.68
CA GLU A 128 -4.43 2.83 -8.82
C GLU A 128 -5.78 3.55 -8.90
N GLY A 129 -6.85 2.88 -8.46
CA GLY A 129 -8.04 3.54 -7.99
C GLY A 129 -7.92 3.82 -6.49
N LEU A 130 -8.68 3.11 -5.66
CA LEU A 130 -8.46 3.07 -4.21
C LEU A 130 -7.80 1.73 -3.85
N PRO A 131 -6.48 1.67 -3.58
CA PRO A 131 -5.78 0.42 -3.33
C PRO A 131 -6.12 -0.14 -1.93
N ASN A 132 -7.04 -1.10 -1.86
CA ASN A 132 -7.48 -1.72 -0.61
C ASN A 132 -6.31 -2.25 0.23
N VAL A 133 -5.25 -2.73 -0.42
CA VAL A 133 -4.05 -3.26 0.27
C VAL A 133 -3.39 -2.23 1.18
N LEU A 134 -3.49 -0.92 0.87
CA LEU A 134 -3.01 0.14 1.78
C LEU A 134 -3.92 0.27 3.01
N LEU A 135 -5.23 0.18 2.82
CA LEU A 135 -6.20 0.21 3.91
C LEU A 135 -6.05 -1.02 4.82
N GLU A 136 -5.80 -2.19 4.23
CA GLU A 136 -5.50 -3.44 4.93
C GLU A 136 -4.21 -3.31 5.76
N ALA A 137 -3.16 -2.71 5.19
CA ALA A 137 -1.91 -2.45 5.90
C ALA A 137 -2.11 -1.49 7.08
N LEU A 138 -2.88 -0.41 6.89
CA LEU A 138 -3.21 0.53 7.96
C LEU A 138 -4.05 -0.12 9.06
N SER A 139 -5.00 -1.01 8.71
CA SER A 139 -5.81 -1.77 9.68
C SER A 139 -4.93 -2.62 10.60
N LEU A 140 -3.81 -3.11 10.09
CA LEU A 140 -2.82 -3.86 10.86
C LEU A 140 -1.66 -2.98 11.39
N LYS A 141 -1.85 -1.65 11.36
CA LYS A 141 -0.90 -0.65 11.88
C LYS A 141 0.48 -0.76 11.25
N LYS A 142 0.55 -1.02 9.93
CA LYS A 142 1.81 -1.08 9.19
C LYS A 142 2.15 0.29 8.61
N PHE A 143 3.43 0.69 8.72
CA PHE A 143 3.87 1.91 8.06
C PHE A 143 3.89 1.71 6.55
N ILE A 144 3.51 2.75 5.80
CA ILE A 144 3.37 2.68 4.35
C ILE A 144 4.31 3.67 3.67
N ILE A 145 5.01 3.16 2.65
CA ILE A 145 5.64 3.97 1.60
C ILE A 145 4.93 3.62 0.29
N SER A 146 4.39 4.61 -0.41
CA SER A 146 3.68 4.39 -1.66
C SER A 146 4.15 5.32 -2.76
N SER A 147 4.07 4.84 -4.01
CA SER A 147 4.12 5.73 -5.17
C SER A 147 3.00 6.75 -5.09
N ASN A 148 3.29 8.00 -5.49
CA ASN A 148 2.30 9.06 -5.62
C ASN A 148 1.61 8.97 -7.00
N CYS A 149 0.98 7.82 -7.27
CA CYS A 149 0.23 7.63 -8.50
C CYS A 149 -1.12 8.41 -8.46
N PRO A 150 -1.77 8.63 -9.63
CA PRO A 150 -2.83 9.63 -9.80
C PRO A 150 -3.96 9.60 -8.78
N THR A 151 -4.41 8.42 -8.33
CA THR A 151 -5.54 8.29 -7.40
C THR A 151 -5.24 7.34 -6.25
N GLY A 152 -5.95 7.48 -5.13
CA GLY A 152 -5.95 6.59 -3.98
C GLY A 152 -4.78 6.76 -3.00
N PRO A 153 -3.52 6.43 -3.32
CA PRO A 153 -2.45 6.46 -2.34
C PRO A 153 -2.25 7.81 -1.66
N LYS A 154 -2.24 8.89 -2.44
CA LYS A 154 -2.12 10.26 -1.93
C LYS A 154 -3.23 10.60 -0.95
N GLU A 155 -4.44 10.19 -1.25
CA GLU A 155 -5.61 10.41 -0.41
C GLU A 155 -5.54 9.55 0.87
N ILE A 156 -5.28 8.26 0.76
CA ILE A 156 -5.16 7.33 1.91
C ILE A 156 -4.08 7.83 2.87
N LEU A 157 -2.95 8.30 2.35
CA LEU A 157 -1.81 8.77 3.13
C LEU A 157 -1.84 10.26 3.45
N LEU A 158 -3.01 10.93 3.33
CA LEU A 158 -3.23 12.32 3.75
C LEU A 158 -2.20 13.29 3.13
N ASN A 159 -1.97 13.19 1.83
CA ASN A 159 -0.97 13.98 1.10
C ASN A 159 0.46 13.85 1.67
N GLY A 160 0.80 12.70 2.26
CA GLY A 160 2.11 12.45 2.88
C GLY A 160 2.14 12.67 4.40
N ASN A 161 1.05 13.18 5.01
CA ASN A 161 0.95 13.35 6.46
C ASN A 161 0.58 12.05 7.20
N GLY A 162 0.29 10.96 6.47
CA GLY A 162 -0.07 9.65 7.01
C GLY A 162 0.89 8.52 6.62
N GLY A 163 1.90 8.81 5.81
CA GLY A 163 2.91 7.87 5.31
C GLY A 163 3.84 8.59 4.35
N LEU A 164 4.75 7.87 3.70
CA LEU A 164 5.69 8.49 2.77
C LEU A 164 5.27 8.25 1.32
N LEU A 165 5.36 9.29 0.50
CA LEU A 165 5.09 9.24 -0.93
C LEU A 165 6.38 9.43 -1.73
N PHE A 166 6.48 8.74 -2.88
CA PHE A 166 7.56 8.91 -3.84
C PHE A 166 7.01 8.99 -5.27
N LYS A 167 7.75 9.61 -6.18
CA LYS A 167 7.35 9.75 -7.59
C LYS A 167 7.28 8.38 -8.27
N VAL A 168 6.24 8.16 -9.05
CA VAL A 168 6.04 6.91 -9.83
C VAL A 168 7.31 6.56 -10.63
N GLY A 169 7.77 5.32 -10.51
CA GLY A 169 8.97 4.81 -11.19
C GLY A 169 10.32 5.30 -10.61
N ASP A 170 10.31 6.24 -9.67
CA ASP A 170 11.55 6.77 -9.06
C ASP A 170 12.06 5.86 -7.94
N TYR A 171 12.78 4.82 -8.33
CA TYR A 171 13.39 3.87 -7.40
C TYR A 171 14.46 4.52 -6.50
N LYS A 172 15.13 5.60 -6.96
CA LYS A 172 16.12 6.33 -6.14
C LYS A 172 15.44 7.08 -5.00
N GLN A 173 14.31 7.73 -5.29
CA GLN A 173 13.50 8.38 -4.25
C GLN A 173 12.90 7.35 -3.29
N LEU A 174 12.42 6.20 -3.79
CA LEU A 174 11.94 5.11 -2.94
C LEU A 174 13.05 4.62 -1.99
N ALA A 175 14.27 4.39 -2.49
CA ALA A 175 15.41 4.00 -1.67
C ALA A 175 15.66 5.02 -0.54
N LYS A 176 15.69 6.33 -0.87
CA LYS A 176 15.82 7.41 0.14
C LYS A 176 14.68 7.37 1.18
N LYS A 177 13.44 7.09 0.77
CA LYS A 177 12.29 6.97 1.71
C LYS A 177 12.41 5.77 2.63
N ILE A 178 12.92 4.63 2.15
CA ILE A 178 13.18 3.46 2.99
C ILE A 178 14.28 3.77 4.02
N SER A 179 15.37 4.41 3.60
CA SER A 179 16.43 4.84 4.50
C SER A 179 15.93 5.86 5.54
N TYR A 180 15.10 6.82 5.10
CA TYR A 180 14.46 7.77 6.01
C TYR A 180 13.61 7.06 7.07
N TYR A 181 12.77 6.09 6.65
CA TYR A 181 11.96 5.29 7.58
C TYR A 181 12.83 4.58 8.60
N GLN A 182 13.90 3.94 8.17
CA GLN A 182 14.80 3.19 9.05
C GLN A 182 15.44 4.09 10.12
N ASN A 183 15.82 5.31 9.73
CA ASN A 183 16.51 6.25 10.62
C ASN A 183 15.57 7.17 11.44
N ASN A 184 14.27 7.20 11.12
CA ASN A 184 13.30 8.12 11.72
C ASN A 184 12.02 7.41 12.20
N LYS A 185 12.15 6.26 12.85
CA LYS A 185 11.02 5.42 13.31
C LYS A 185 9.99 6.22 14.13
N ASN A 186 10.44 7.09 15.04
CA ASN A 186 9.54 7.89 15.89
C ASN A 186 8.72 8.91 15.08
N LYS A 187 9.33 9.60 14.10
CA LYS A 187 8.61 10.52 13.21
C LYS A 187 7.61 9.74 12.35
N CYS A 188 8.01 8.59 11.80
CA CYS A 188 7.15 7.74 11.02
C CYS A 188 5.96 7.16 11.83
N LYS A 189 6.16 6.87 13.12
CA LYS A 189 5.06 6.46 14.02
C LYS A 189 4.00 7.56 14.18
N LYS A 190 4.40 8.84 14.23
CA LYS A 190 3.44 9.97 14.26
C LYS A 190 2.62 10.03 12.97
N LEU A 191 3.27 9.90 11.79
CA LEU A 191 2.57 9.84 10.49
C LEU A 191 1.59 8.66 10.44
N LEU A 192 2.03 7.47 10.85
CA LEU A 192 1.16 6.29 10.90
C LEU A 192 -0.08 6.53 11.77
N ASN A 193 0.08 7.14 12.94
CA ASN A 193 -1.05 7.45 13.83
C ASN A 193 -2.05 8.39 13.15
N HIS A 194 -1.62 9.38 12.37
CA HIS A 194 -2.52 10.24 11.59
C HIS A 194 -3.36 9.41 10.61
N SER A 195 -2.76 8.50 9.86
CA SER A 195 -3.52 7.63 8.96
C SER A 195 -4.50 6.72 9.71
N ILE A 196 -4.09 6.16 10.85
CA ILE A 196 -4.97 5.29 11.67
C ILE A 196 -6.17 6.06 12.20
N GLN A 197 -6.00 7.31 12.64
CA GLN A 197 -7.12 8.15 13.09
C GLN A 197 -8.10 8.45 11.95
N ASN A 198 -7.61 8.59 10.73
CA ASN A 198 -8.40 8.94 9.55
C ASN A 198 -8.96 7.74 8.77
N ILE A 199 -8.60 6.50 9.13
CA ILE A 199 -9.02 5.29 8.39
C ILE A 199 -10.54 5.06 8.45
N LYS A 200 -11.22 5.58 9.47
CA LYS A 200 -12.68 5.45 9.67
C LYS A 200 -13.51 5.92 8.47
N ARG A 201 -13.02 6.88 7.66
CA ARG A 201 -13.70 7.33 6.45
C ARG A 201 -13.88 6.24 5.38
N PHE A 202 -13.08 5.18 5.45
CA PHE A 202 -13.16 4.01 4.58
C PHE A 202 -13.92 2.83 5.23
N ASP A 203 -14.48 3.05 6.42
CA ASP A 203 -15.18 2.00 7.17
C ASP A 203 -16.39 1.46 6.41
N TYR A 204 -16.58 0.13 6.51
CA TYR A 204 -17.64 -0.58 5.82
C TYR A 204 -19.03 -0.04 6.21
N LYS A 205 -19.32 0.05 7.51
CA LYS A 205 -20.65 0.48 8.01
C LYS A 205 -20.99 1.88 7.54
N THR A 206 -20.05 2.81 7.69
CA THR A 206 -20.21 4.22 7.29
C THR A 206 -20.50 4.37 5.81
N ASN A 207 -19.75 3.68 4.95
CA ASN A 207 -19.93 3.82 3.51
C ASN A 207 -21.14 3.05 3.00
N MET A 208 -21.49 1.90 3.58
CA MET A 208 -22.74 1.21 3.26
C MET A 208 -23.99 2.03 3.62
N GLN A 209 -23.98 2.74 4.74
CA GLN A 209 -25.08 3.65 5.10
C GLN A 209 -25.25 4.78 4.07
N LYS A 210 -24.15 5.34 3.53
CA LYS A 210 -24.21 6.32 2.45
C LYS A 210 -24.82 5.74 1.17
N TYR A 211 -24.46 4.52 0.79
CA TYR A 211 -25.09 3.85 -0.35
C TYR A 211 -26.58 3.65 -0.14
N LEU A 212 -26.99 3.13 1.01
CA LEU A 212 -28.40 2.91 1.33
C LEU A 212 -29.19 4.22 1.36
N PHE A 213 -28.62 5.29 1.90
CA PHE A 213 -29.25 6.62 1.88
C PHE A 213 -29.48 7.12 0.45
N LEU A 214 -28.49 6.97 -0.45
CA LEU A 214 -28.63 7.37 -1.83
C LEU A 214 -29.72 6.55 -2.55
N ILE A 215 -29.69 5.23 -2.40
CA ILE A 215 -30.69 4.35 -3.03
C ILE A 215 -32.10 4.74 -2.61
N LYS A 216 -32.35 4.97 -1.29
CA LYS A 216 -33.65 5.38 -0.77
C LYS A 216 -34.13 6.74 -1.28
N LYS A 217 -33.21 7.59 -1.79
CA LYS A 217 -33.57 8.90 -2.37
C LYS A 217 -34.13 8.80 -3.79
N PHE A 218 -33.89 7.66 -4.47
CA PHE A 218 -34.28 7.44 -5.87
C PHE A 218 -35.36 6.33 -6.03
N ILE A 219 -35.75 5.70 -4.92
CA ILE A 219 -36.89 4.79 -4.83
C ILE A 219 -38.02 5.49 -4.05
#